data_32ec410ad244393774741520abb2f0e8
#
_entry.id   32ec410ad244393774741520abb2f0e8
#
_cell.length_a   1.000
_cell.length_b   1.000
_cell.length_c   1.000
_cell.angle_alpha   90.00
_cell.angle_beta   90.00
_cell.angle_gamma   90.00
#
_symmetry.space_group_name_H-M   'P 1'
#
loop_
_entity.id
_entity.type
_entity.pdbx_description
1 polymer ?
#
loop_
_entity_poly.entity_id
_entity_poly.type
_entity_poly.pdbx_seq_one_letter_code
_entity_poly.pdbx_strand_id
1 'polypeptide(L)'
;MRFKLILSVKPESFGNVLPVSYQYELSSCIHRKLTDNMGLYVEWLQQNGFISDLSSRYRLFSISNFYIPRIKVEVDRLCILARRVQLWISFLPVRGTRELVEQIFLGQDLLIGDRHSKVEFVVDEIMEIEDPDYKQTMDYLSLSPIV
;
A
#
# COMPACT_ATOMS: atom_id res chain seq x y z
N MET A 1 -11.16 5.38 5.65
CA MET A 1 -10.48 4.40 6.52
C MET A 1 -9.01 4.35 6.20
N ARG A 2 -8.19 4.45 7.22
CA ARG A 2 -6.75 4.49 7.04
C ARG A 2 -6.10 3.34 7.78
N PHE A 3 -5.20 2.65 7.10
CA PHE A 3 -4.49 1.51 7.66
C PHE A 3 -3.00 1.75 7.64
N LYS A 4 -2.34 1.40 8.72
CA LYS A 4 -0.88 1.38 8.79
C LYS A 4 -0.44 -0.07 8.64
N LEU A 5 0.37 -0.34 7.62
CA LEU A 5 0.98 -1.63 7.39
C LEU A 5 2.41 -1.58 7.90
N ILE A 6 2.77 -2.56 8.71
CA ILE A 6 4.14 -2.74 9.18
C ILE A 6 4.73 -3.88 8.39
N LEU A 7 5.83 -3.59 7.68
CA LEU A 7 6.48 -4.54 6.81
C LEU A 7 7.90 -4.81 7.30
N SER A 8 8.30 -6.08 7.24
CA SER A 8 9.68 -6.47 7.48
C SER A 8 10.42 -6.57 6.17
N VAL A 9 11.66 -6.11 6.16
CA VAL A 9 12.57 -6.28 5.02
C VAL A 9 13.17 -7.68 5.10
N LYS A 10 13.22 -8.37 3.95
CA LYS A 10 13.90 -9.67 3.81
C LYS A 10 15.18 -9.49 3.00
N PRO A 11 16.29 -9.04 3.63
CA PRO A 11 17.50 -8.71 2.88
C PRO A 11 18.17 -9.92 2.25
N GLU A 12 17.91 -11.11 2.79
CA GLU A 12 18.46 -12.37 2.27
C GLU A 12 17.91 -12.78 0.91
N SER A 13 16.75 -12.22 0.52
CA SER A 13 16.14 -12.55 -0.77
C SER A 13 16.78 -11.77 -1.92
N PHE A 14 16.74 -10.46 -1.87
CA PHE A 14 17.22 -9.57 -2.95
C PHE A 14 18.04 -8.39 -2.44
N GLY A 15 18.26 -8.31 -1.12
CA GLY A 15 18.97 -7.21 -0.51
C GLY A 15 18.05 -6.15 0.07
N ASN A 16 18.60 -4.96 0.28
CA ASN A 16 17.93 -3.86 0.96
C ASN A 16 18.02 -2.53 0.20
N VAL A 17 18.16 -2.58 -1.12
CA VAL A 17 18.35 -1.38 -1.94
C VAL A 17 17.16 -1.19 -2.86
N LEU A 18 16.54 -0.01 -2.77
CA LEU A 18 15.45 0.40 -3.65
C LEU A 18 15.93 1.48 -4.63
N PRO A 19 15.31 1.59 -5.82
CA PRO A 19 15.47 2.81 -6.59
C PRO A 19 14.88 3.99 -5.81
N VAL A 20 15.48 5.17 -5.93
CA VAL A 20 14.98 6.37 -5.23
C VAL A 20 13.53 6.68 -5.64
N SER A 21 13.19 6.42 -6.90
CA SER A 21 11.83 6.62 -7.43
C SER A 21 10.99 5.34 -7.35
N TYR A 22 10.92 4.71 -6.19
CA TYR A 22 10.20 3.44 -5.99
C TYR A 22 8.68 3.58 -5.98
N GLN A 23 8.14 4.78 -5.99
CA GLN A 23 6.69 5.02 -5.82
C GLN A 23 5.86 4.33 -6.91
N TYR A 24 6.33 4.34 -8.13
CA TYR A 24 5.65 3.67 -9.24
C TYR A 24 5.59 2.15 -9.01
N GLU A 25 6.71 1.57 -8.64
CA GLU A 25 6.82 0.14 -8.39
C GLU A 25 5.97 -0.29 -7.19
N LEU A 26 5.94 0.55 -6.16
CA LEU A 26 5.07 0.33 -4.99
C LEU A 26 3.59 0.35 -5.40
N SER A 27 3.17 1.37 -6.12
CA SER A 27 1.81 1.50 -6.60
C SER A 27 1.42 0.31 -7.49
N SER A 28 2.30 -0.08 -8.41
CA SER A 28 2.07 -1.22 -9.30
C SER A 28 1.95 -2.53 -8.52
N CYS A 29 2.75 -2.69 -7.48
CA CYS A 29 2.70 -3.88 -6.62
C CYS A 29 1.36 -3.98 -5.90
N ILE A 30 0.88 -2.88 -5.33
CA ILE A 30 -0.41 -2.83 -4.63
C ILE A 30 -1.56 -3.13 -5.61
N HIS A 31 -1.55 -2.51 -6.80
CA HIS A 31 -2.55 -2.79 -7.83
C HIS A 31 -2.56 -4.28 -8.23
N ARG A 32 -1.39 -4.87 -8.35
CA ARG A 32 -1.26 -6.28 -8.69
C ARG A 32 -1.86 -7.18 -7.62
N LYS A 33 -1.63 -6.86 -6.35
CA LYS A 33 -2.23 -7.60 -5.23
C LYS A 33 -3.74 -7.53 -5.28
N LEU A 34 -4.31 -6.37 -5.57
CA LEU A 34 -5.75 -6.22 -5.72
C LEU A 34 -6.27 -7.03 -6.92
N THR A 35 -5.55 -7.01 -8.03
CA THR A 35 -5.91 -7.77 -9.24
C THR A 35 -5.85 -9.28 -9.00
N ASP A 36 -4.81 -9.75 -8.31
CA ASP A 36 -4.66 -11.17 -7.98
C ASP A 36 -5.77 -11.67 -7.05
N ASN A 37 -6.38 -10.76 -6.29
CA ASN A 37 -7.50 -11.06 -5.40
C ASN A 37 -8.81 -10.48 -5.95
N MET A 38 -8.99 -10.57 -7.25
CA MET A 38 -10.10 -9.97 -7.98
C MET A 38 -11.47 -10.33 -7.41
N GLY A 39 -11.67 -11.61 -7.05
CA GLY A 39 -12.94 -12.06 -6.49
C GLY A 39 -13.34 -11.34 -5.22
N LEU A 40 -12.40 -11.20 -4.29
CA LEU A 40 -12.62 -10.46 -3.03
C LEU A 40 -12.88 -8.98 -3.28
N TYR A 41 -12.11 -8.39 -4.18
CA TYR A 41 -12.23 -6.97 -4.49
C TYR A 41 -13.56 -6.66 -5.18
N VAL A 42 -13.98 -7.47 -6.13
CA VAL A 42 -15.28 -7.32 -6.81
C VAL A 42 -16.44 -7.49 -5.83
N GLU A 43 -16.35 -8.49 -4.95
CA GLU A 43 -17.37 -8.71 -3.93
C GLU A 43 -17.52 -7.49 -3.02
N TRP A 44 -16.41 -6.93 -2.55
CA TRP A 44 -16.41 -5.71 -1.75
C TRP A 44 -17.05 -4.54 -2.50
N LEU A 45 -16.71 -4.37 -3.79
CA LEU A 45 -17.31 -3.34 -4.62
C LEU A 45 -18.83 -3.50 -4.72
N GLN A 46 -19.30 -4.72 -4.97
CA GLN A 46 -20.71 -5.01 -5.13
C GLN A 46 -21.49 -4.80 -3.84
N GLN A 47 -20.95 -5.25 -2.71
CA GLN A 47 -21.60 -5.10 -1.40
C GLN A 47 -21.78 -3.62 -1.01
N ASN A 48 -20.95 -2.74 -1.53
CA ASN A 48 -20.99 -1.32 -1.22
C ASN A 48 -21.59 -0.47 -2.33
N GLY A 49 -22.23 -1.11 -3.32
CA GLY A 49 -22.93 -0.41 -4.38
C GLY A 49 -22.04 0.19 -5.46
N PHE A 50 -20.77 -0.16 -5.50
CA PHE A 50 -19.88 0.29 -6.56
C PHE A 50 -20.09 -0.54 -7.82
N ILE A 51 -19.96 0.11 -8.99
CA ILE A 51 -20.01 -0.60 -10.27
C ILE A 51 -18.70 -1.37 -10.45
N SER A 52 -18.80 -2.61 -10.88
CA SER A 52 -17.67 -3.52 -11.02
C SER A 52 -16.81 -3.24 -12.25
N ASP A 53 -16.64 -2.00 -12.63
CA ASP A 53 -15.73 -1.62 -13.69
C ASP A 53 -14.35 -1.35 -13.12
N LEU A 54 -13.50 -2.39 -13.15
CA LEU A 54 -12.15 -2.33 -12.61
C LEU A 54 -11.17 -1.62 -13.53
N SER A 55 -11.56 -1.35 -14.77
CA SER A 55 -10.81 -0.43 -15.63
C SER A 55 -11.11 1.00 -15.25
N SER A 56 -11.90 1.21 -14.21
CA SER A 56 -12.41 2.50 -13.84
C SER A 56 -11.29 3.48 -13.49
N ARG A 57 -11.54 4.70 -13.86
CA ARG A 57 -10.70 5.87 -13.59
C ARG A 57 -10.74 6.29 -12.12
N TYR A 58 -11.49 5.56 -11.28
CA TYR A 58 -11.67 5.90 -9.87
C TYR A 58 -10.71 5.10 -9.02
N ARG A 59 -9.88 5.82 -8.27
CA ARG A 59 -9.07 5.21 -7.25
C ARG A 59 -9.89 5.17 -5.96
N LEU A 60 -10.18 3.97 -5.51
CA LEU A 60 -10.90 3.75 -4.26
C LEU A 60 -9.95 3.70 -3.07
N PHE A 61 -8.67 3.89 -3.31
CA PHE A 61 -7.64 3.90 -2.28
C PHE A 61 -6.50 4.84 -2.66
N SER A 62 -5.73 5.26 -1.66
CA SER A 62 -4.51 6.02 -1.84
C SER A 62 -3.40 5.40 -0.99
N ILE A 63 -2.16 5.58 -1.41
CA ILE A 63 -0.98 4.97 -0.80
C ILE A 63 0.02 6.07 -0.48
N SER A 64 0.61 6.02 0.72
CA SER A 64 1.73 6.88 1.08
C SER A 64 3.03 6.34 0.49
N ASN A 65 4.11 7.11 0.62
CA ASN A 65 5.46 6.57 0.49
C ASN A 65 5.77 5.73 1.72
N PHE A 66 6.81 4.90 1.63
CA PHE A 66 7.32 4.21 2.80
C PHE A 66 7.85 5.21 3.82
N TYR A 67 7.55 4.98 5.09
CA TYR A 67 8.30 5.55 6.19
C TYR A 67 9.40 4.56 6.56
N ILE A 68 10.64 4.99 6.35
CA ILE A 68 11.82 4.18 6.60
C ILE A 68 12.65 4.90 7.66
N PRO A 69 12.76 4.33 8.89
CA PRO A 69 13.41 5.03 10.01
C PRO A 69 14.87 5.39 9.76
N ARG A 70 15.59 4.58 8.99
CA ARG A 70 16.99 4.82 8.67
C ARG A 70 17.26 4.48 7.22
N ILE A 71 17.81 5.45 6.50
CA ILE A 71 18.13 5.28 5.07
C ILE A 71 19.52 5.87 4.79
N LYS A 72 20.11 5.39 3.69
CA LYS A 72 21.28 6.00 3.08
C LYS A 72 20.99 6.12 1.59
N VAL A 73 21.11 7.33 1.07
CA VAL A 73 20.89 7.57 -0.36
C VAL A 73 22.24 7.66 -1.06
N GLU A 74 22.41 6.88 -2.12
CA GLU A 74 23.60 6.89 -2.95
C GLU A 74 23.16 7.04 -4.41
N VAL A 75 23.38 8.22 -4.98
CA VAL A 75 22.99 8.58 -6.35
C VAL A 75 21.50 8.40 -6.55
N ASP A 76 21.08 7.35 -7.26
CA ASP A 76 19.69 7.03 -7.58
C ASP A 76 19.17 5.82 -6.78
N ARG A 77 19.93 5.41 -5.76
CA ARG A 77 19.58 4.24 -4.93
C ARG A 77 19.40 4.63 -3.48
N LEU A 78 18.49 3.94 -2.83
CA LEU A 78 18.12 4.14 -1.44
C LEU A 78 18.35 2.83 -0.69
N CYS A 79 19.31 2.86 0.25
CA CYS A 79 19.58 1.72 1.10
C CYS A 79 18.71 1.78 2.35
N ILE A 80 17.98 0.73 2.63
CA ILE A 80 17.15 0.60 3.83
C ILE A 80 18.04 0.07 4.96
N LEU A 81 18.22 0.88 6.01
CA LEU A 81 19.04 0.50 7.15
C LEU A 81 18.20 0.12 8.37
N ALA A 82 16.91 -0.15 8.16
CA ALA A 82 15.98 -0.58 9.20
C ALA A 82 15.44 -1.96 8.85
N ARG A 83 15.05 -2.72 9.87
CA ARG A 83 14.44 -4.04 9.68
C ARG A 83 12.98 -3.93 9.28
N ARG A 84 12.30 -2.85 9.70
CA ARG A 84 10.87 -2.63 9.44
C ARG A 84 10.64 -1.27 8.82
N VAL A 85 9.67 -1.23 7.95
CA VAL A 85 9.19 0.00 7.32
C VAL A 85 7.69 0.09 7.52
N GLN A 86 7.13 1.29 7.34
CA GLN A 86 5.71 1.53 7.50
C GLN A 86 5.14 2.08 6.20
N LEU A 87 3.90 1.71 5.94
CA LEU A 87 3.15 2.16 4.77
C LEU A 87 1.72 2.44 5.19
N TRP A 88 1.16 3.55 4.74
CA TRP A 88 -0.24 3.89 5.01
C TRP A 88 -1.03 3.74 3.73
N ILE A 89 -2.16 3.05 3.84
CA ILE A 89 -3.14 2.91 2.76
C ILE A 89 -4.47 3.44 3.27
N SER A 90 -5.07 4.35 2.50
CA SER A 90 -6.39 4.88 2.82
C SER A 90 -7.41 4.32 1.83
N PHE A 91 -8.51 3.80 2.36
CA PHE A 91 -9.64 3.31 1.58
C PHE A 91 -10.88 4.10 1.93
N LEU A 92 -11.89 4.04 1.07
CA LEU A 92 -13.20 4.56 1.40
C LEU A 92 -13.72 3.88 2.68
N PRO A 93 -14.32 4.63 3.61
CA PRO A 93 -14.80 4.08 4.89
C PRO A 93 -16.16 3.38 4.68
N VAL A 94 -16.15 2.25 4.00
CA VAL A 94 -17.34 1.47 3.70
C VAL A 94 -17.25 0.11 4.39
N ARG A 95 -18.39 -0.56 4.44
CA ARG A 95 -18.51 -1.84 5.14
C ARG A 95 -17.60 -2.90 4.51
N GLY A 96 -16.90 -3.65 5.36
CA GLY A 96 -16.05 -4.75 4.92
C GLY A 96 -14.66 -4.35 4.44
N THR A 97 -14.31 -3.07 4.51
CA THR A 97 -13.00 -2.58 4.07
C THR A 97 -11.85 -3.20 4.86
N ARG A 98 -12.00 -3.28 6.19
CA ARG A 98 -10.95 -3.85 7.04
C ARG A 98 -10.67 -5.31 6.69
N GLU A 99 -11.72 -6.08 6.54
CA GLU A 99 -11.61 -7.51 6.19
C GLU A 99 -10.96 -7.69 4.83
N LEU A 100 -11.32 -6.86 3.87
CA LEU A 100 -10.71 -6.86 2.55
C LEU A 100 -9.20 -6.61 2.63
N VAL A 101 -8.79 -5.57 3.35
CA VAL A 101 -7.38 -5.19 3.48
C VAL A 101 -6.59 -6.31 4.16
N GLU A 102 -7.11 -6.87 5.24
CA GLU A 102 -6.45 -7.96 5.95
C GLU A 102 -6.30 -9.21 5.08
N GLN A 103 -7.35 -9.59 4.36
CA GLN A 103 -7.31 -10.77 3.51
C GLN A 103 -6.36 -10.64 2.33
N ILE A 104 -6.23 -9.43 1.78
CA ILE A 104 -5.36 -9.22 0.62
C ILE A 104 -3.89 -9.06 1.01
N PHE A 105 -3.61 -8.38 2.13
CA PHE A 105 -2.26 -7.93 2.42
C PHE A 105 -1.58 -8.62 3.59
N LEU A 106 -2.32 -9.04 4.61
CA LEU A 106 -1.70 -9.58 5.82
C LEU A 106 -0.92 -10.86 5.51
N GLY A 107 0.35 -10.90 5.94
CA GLY A 107 1.22 -12.03 5.72
C GLY A 107 1.74 -12.20 4.30
N GLN A 108 1.42 -11.28 3.40
CA GLN A 108 1.83 -11.35 1.99
C GLN A 108 3.22 -10.78 1.78
N ASP A 109 3.91 -11.34 0.79
CA ASP A 109 5.18 -10.81 0.33
C ASP A 109 4.94 -9.74 -0.74
N LEU A 110 5.70 -8.65 -0.63
CA LEU A 110 5.69 -7.57 -1.61
C LEU A 110 7.09 -7.40 -2.16
N LEU A 111 7.24 -7.56 -3.47
CA LEU A 111 8.51 -7.36 -4.15
C LEU A 111 8.48 -6.02 -4.89
N ILE A 112 9.35 -5.10 -4.50
CA ILE A 112 9.34 -3.73 -4.98
C ILE A 112 10.72 -3.34 -5.47
N GLY A 113 10.81 -2.82 -6.67
CA GLY A 113 12.05 -2.37 -7.26
C GLY A 113 12.06 -2.47 -8.77
N ASP A 114 13.24 -2.22 -9.34
CA ASP A 114 13.49 -2.33 -10.78
C ASP A 114 14.38 -3.53 -11.06
N ARG A 115 14.87 -3.62 -12.31
CA ARG A 115 15.75 -4.73 -12.71
C ARG A 115 17.12 -4.68 -12.04
N HIS A 116 17.54 -3.51 -11.56
CA HIS A 116 18.87 -3.31 -10.96
C HIS A 116 18.89 -3.53 -9.47
N SER A 117 17.81 -3.14 -8.78
CA SER A 117 17.69 -3.37 -7.34
C SER A 117 16.24 -3.51 -6.94
N LYS A 118 15.99 -4.45 -6.06
CA LYS A 118 14.64 -4.70 -5.53
C LYS A 118 14.75 -5.19 -4.10
N VAL A 119 13.67 -5.02 -3.36
CA VAL A 119 13.57 -5.45 -1.97
C VAL A 119 12.30 -6.27 -1.80
N GLU A 120 12.42 -7.38 -1.10
CA GLU A 120 11.27 -8.17 -0.70
C GLU A 120 10.87 -7.80 0.72
N PHE A 121 9.59 -7.49 0.88
CA PHE A 121 8.97 -7.17 2.16
C PHE A 121 7.93 -8.23 2.49
N VAL A 122 7.65 -8.40 3.78
CA VAL A 122 6.47 -9.15 4.22
C VAL A 122 5.63 -8.25 5.11
N VAL A 123 4.31 -8.30 4.91
CA VAL A 123 3.37 -7.51 5.71
C VAL A 123 3.13 -8.26 7.02
N ASP A 124 3.72 -7.75 8.10
CA ASP A 124 3.64 -8.38 9.43
C ASP A 124 2.35 -8.03 10.15
N GLU A 125 1.95 -6.76 10.09
CA GLU A 125 0.82 -6.25 10.85
C GLU A 125 0.05 -5.22 10.03
N ILE A 126 -1.25 -5.16 10.26
CA ILE A 126 -2.14 -4.14 9.71
C ILE A 126 -2.92 -3.55 10.87
N MET A 127 -2.84 -2.23 11.02
CA MET A 127 -3.55 -1.51 12.07
C MET A 127 -4.45 -0.45 11.46
N GLU A 128 -5.71 -0.44 11.87
CA GLU A 128 -6.59 0.65 11.53
C GLU A 128 -6.24 1.88 12.37
N ILE A 129 -6.05 3.01 11.72
CA ILE A 129 -5.67 4.25 12.38
C ILE A 129 -6.91 5.13 12.48
N GLU A 130 -7.30 5.44 13.71
CA GLU A 130 -8.30 6.46 13.99
C GLU A 130 -7.55 7.75 14.30
N ASP A 131 -7.57 8.66 13.33
CA ASP A 131 -7.00 9.99 13.49
C ASP A 131 -8.16 10.95 13.73
N PRO A 132 -8.15 11.77 14.81
CA PRO A 132 -9.19 12.77 15.03
C PRO A 132 -9.39 13.71 13.84
N ASP A 133 -8.31 13.99 13.11
CA ASP A 133 -8.35 14.85 11.93
C ASP A 133 -8.63 14.07 10.65
N TYR A 134 -8.78 12.74 10.74
CA TYR A 134 -8.95 11.89 9.57
C TYR A 134 -10.23 12.20 8.81
N LYS A 135 -11.32 12.47 9.51
CA LYS A 135 -12.58 12.84 8.88
C LYS A 135 -12.45 14.13 8.08
N GLN A 136 -11.79 15.13 8.65
CA GLN A 136 -11.53 16.39 7.93
C GLN A 136 -10.63 16.15 6.72
N THR A 137 -9.61 15.33 6.88
CA THR A 137 -8.72 14.94 5.78
C THR A 137 -9.47 14.22 4.68
N MET A 138 -10.36 13.29 5.05
CA MET A 138 -11.18 12.55 4.08
C MET A 138 -12.18 13.47 3.38
N ASP A 139 -12.82 14.37 4.10
CA ASP A 139 -13.72 15.36 3.51
C ASP A 139 -12.95 16.26 2.55
N TYR A 140 -11.76 16.66 2.91
CA TYR A 140 -10.88 17.44 2.05
C TYR A 140 -10.47 16.65 0.80
N LEU A 141 -10.10 15.39 0.95
CA LEU A 141 -9.71 14.53 -0.16
C LEU A 141 -10.89 14.19 -1.07
N SER A 142 -12.12 14.19 -0.56
CA SER A 142 -13.30 13.99 -1.39
C SER A 142 -13.59 15.17 -2.29
N LEU A 143 -13.05 16.36 -1.97
CA LEU A 143 -13.17 17.57 -2.78
C LEU A 143 -12.04 17.68 -3.81
N SER A 144 -11.01 16.88 -3.69
CA SER A 144 -9.86 16.89 -4.60
C SER A 144 -9.71 15.50 -5.22
N PRO A 145 -9.43 15.42 -6.55
CA PRO A 145 -9.14 14.13 -7.14
C PRO A 145 -7.90 13.54 -6.45
N ILE A 146 -8.05 12.34 -5.93
CA ILE A 146 -6.95 11.60 -5.33
C ILE A 146 -6.06 11.12 -6.47
N VAL A 147 -4.86 11.60 -6.46
CA VAL A 147 -3.89 11.25 -7.49
C VAL A 147 -3.10 10.04 -7.06
#